data_8c92d0a88e0bff72a3b07a2dc689407e
#
_entry.id   8c92d0a88e0bff72a3b07a2dc689407e
#
_cell.length_a   1.000
_cell.length_b   1.000
_cell.length_c   1.000
_cell.angle_alpha   90.00
_cell.angle_beta   90.00
_cell.angle_gamma   90.00
#
_symmetry.space_group_name_H-M   'P 1'
#
loop_
_entity.id
_entity.type
_entity.pdbx_description
1 polymer ?
#
loop_
_entity_poly.entity_id
_entity_poly.type
_entity_poly.pdbx_seq_one_letter_code
_entity_poly.pdbx_strand_id
1 'polypeptide(L)'
;MPLKRDFAFITDIDTSSADIVKSIKQSLDNIINIKILNVNLFDVYEKDLSSSQQKSLAFEVILQPIEKTLKDSEITEICNLIIERVKKDTGSFLRD
;
A
#
# COMPACT_ATOMS: atom_id res chain seq x y z
N MET A 1 0.59 17.12 10.51
CA MET A 1 0.62 17.18 9.02
C MET A 1 0.49 15.77 8.45
N PRO A 2 -0.43 15.55 7.52
CA PRO A 2 -0.48 14.25 6.83
C PRO A 2 0.77 13.99 6.02
N LEU A 3 1.09 12.71 5.86
CA LEU A 3 2.20 12.23 5.06
C LEU A 3 1.66 11.47 3.87
N LYS A 4 2.30 11.61 2.72
CA LYS A 4 1.95 10.85 1.51
C LYS A 4 3.03 9.82 1.24
N ARG A 5 2.61 8.61 0.91
CA ARG A 5 3.53 7.55 0.47
C ARG A 5 2.91 6.83 -0.71
N ASP A 6 3.72 6.61 -1.72
CA ASP A 6 3.31 5.91 -2.92
C ASP A 6 3.82 4.48 -2.89
N PHE A 7 2.95 3.54 -3.28
CA PHE A 7 3.30 2.14 -3.38
C PHE A 7 2.86 1.62 -4.75
N ALA A 8 3.77 0.97 -5.46
CA ALA A 8 3.40 0.25 -6.67
C ALA A 8 3.55 -1.24 -6.39
N PHE A 9 2.45 -1.98 -6.58
CA PHE A 9 2.43 -3.42 -6.35
C PHE A 9 2.31 -4.18 -7.65
N ILE A 10 3.10 -5.24 -7.78
CA ILE A 10 2.92 -6.23 -8.83
C ILE A 10 1.92 -7.26 -8.29
N THR A 11 0.87 -7.52 -9.04
CA THR A 11 -0.20 -8.40 -8.62
C THR A 11 -0.69 -9.24 -9.79
N ASP A 12 -1.41 -10.32 -9.47
CA ASP A 12 -2.09 -11.11 -10.50
C ASP A 12 -3.10 -10.26 -11.23
N ILE A 13 -3.25 -10.53 -12.55
CA ILE A 13 -4.18 -9.77 -13.37
C ILE A 13 -5.62 -9.87 -12.86
N ASP A 14 -5.96 -10.97 -12.17
CA ASP A 14 -7.29 -11.20 -11.62
C ASP A 14 -7.51 -10.58 -10.24
N THR A 15 -6.47 -10.09 -9.59
CA THR A 15 -6.61 -9.46 -8.28
C THR A 15 -7.21 -8.06 -8.46
N SER A 16 -8.28 -7.77 -7.73
CA SER A 16 -8.91 -6.46 -7.83
C SER A 16 -8.16 -5.39 -7.05
N SER A 17 -8.19 -4.16 -7.56
CA SER A 17 -7.63 -3.02 -6.82
C SER A 17 -8.36 -2.82 -5.49
N ALA A 18 -9.66 -3.14 -5.44
CA ALA A 18 -10.44 -3.03 -4.22
C ALA A 18 -9.90 -3.93 -3.10
N ASP A 19 -9.44 -5.13 -3.43
CA ASP A 19 -8.85 -6.03 -2.44
C ASP A 19 -7.55 -5.47 -1.88
N ILE A 20 -6.75 -4.85 -2.72
CA ILE A 20 -5.50 -4.22 -2.26
C ILE A 20 -5.80 -3.00 -1.39
N VAL A 21 -6.75 -2.17 -1.80
CA VAL A 21 -7.18 -1.01 -0.99
C VAL A 21 -7.65 -1.46 0.39
N LYS A 22 -8.47 -2.50 0.44
CA LYS A 22 -8.95 -3.05 1.71
C LYS A 22 -7.79 -3.52 2.59
N SER A 23 -6.85 -4.24 2.01
CA SER A 23 -5.67 -4.73 2.71
C SER A 23 -4.84 -3.58 3.28
N ILE A 24 -4.59 -2.55 2.46
CA ILE A 24 -3.86 -1.36 2.92
C ILE A 24 -4.61 -0.71 4.10
N LYS A 25 -5.90 -0.48 3.95
CA LYS A 25 -6.69 0.18 5.00
C LYS A 25 -6.69 -0.58 6.31
N GLN A 26 -6.66 -1.91 6.25
CA GLN A 26 -6.66 -2.74 7.46
C GLN A 26 -5.27 -2.94 8.06
N SER A 27 -4.22 -2.64 7.31
CA SER A 27 -2.84 -2.94 7.73
C SER A 27 -2.42 -2.24 9.03
N LEU A 28 -3.01 -1.09 9.33
CA LEU A 28 -2.63 -0.29 10.50
C LEU A 28 -3.73 -0.25 11.56
N ASP A 29 -4.75 -1.12 11.48
CA ASP A 29 -5.87 -1.10 12.43
C ASP A 29 -5.44 -1.24 13.89
N ASN A 30 -4.36 -1.95 14.15
CA ASN A 30 -3.87 -2.17 15.51
C ASN A 30 -2.75 -1.21 15.91
N ILE A 31 -2.45 -0.23 15.08
CA ILE A 31 -1.41 0.76 15.36
C ILE A 31 -2.08 2.03 15.87
N ILE A 32 -1.72 2.45 17.10
CA ILE A 32 -2.46 3.51 17.79
C ILE A 32 -1.99 4.93 17.48
N ASN A 33 -0.76 5.11 16.98
CA ASN A 33 -0.19 6.44 16.80
C ASN A 33 -0.17 6.93 15.36
N ILE A 34 -0.87 6.22 14.47
CA ILE A 34 -1.01 6.63 13.08
C ILE A 34 -2.29 6.02 12.52
N LYS A 35 -2.90 6.70 11.56
CA LYS A 35 -4.05 6.15 10.83
C LYS A 35 -3.94 6.46 9.36
N ILE A 36 -4.64 5.70 8.55
CA ILE A 36 -4.75 5.92 7.11
C ILE A 36 -5.97 6.78 6.85
N LEU A 37 -5.78 7.95 6.25
CA LEU A 37 -6.87 8.84 5.88
C LEU A 37 -7.48 8.46 4.54
N ASN A 38 -6.65 8.03 3.60
CA ASN A 38 -7.12 7.75 2.25
C ASN A 38 -6.15 6.86 1.50
N VAL A 39 -6.68 6.10 0.54
CA VAL A 39 -5.91 5.26 -0.36
C VAL A 39 -6.46 5.48 -1.76
N ASN A 40 -5.64 6.00 -2.67
CA ASN A 40 -6.05 6.31 -4.03
C ASN A 40 -5.24 5.51 -5.05
N LEU A 41 -5.94 4.75 -5.89
CA LEU A 41 -5.31 4.13 -7.05
C LEU A 41 -5.11 5.24 -8.10
N PHE A 42 -3.87 5.47 -8.53
CA PHE A 42 -3.60 6.52 -9.50
C PHE A 42 -2.95 6.03 -10.78
N ASP A 43 -2.54 4.75 -10.85
CA ASP A 43 -1.96 4.21 -12.07
C ASP A 43 -2.14 2.71 -12.16
N VAL A 44 -2.37 2.23 -13.38
CA VAL A 44 -2.46 0.81 -13.71
C VAL A 44 -1.57 0.59 -14.91
N TYR A 45 -0.62 -0.34 -14.80
CA TYR A 45 0.35 -0.60 -15.85
C TYR A 45 0.44 -2.09 -16.14
N GLU A 46 0.11 -2.48 -17.37
CA GLU A 46 0.07 -3.88 -17.77
C GLU A 46 0.98 -4.21 -18.94
N LYS A 47 1.54 -3.21 -19.63
CA LYS A 47 2.17 -3.36 -20.95
C LYS A 47 3.19 -4.49 -21.02
N ASP A 48 4.12 -4.54 -20.08
CA ASP A 48 5.19 -5.55 -20.09
C ASP A 48 4.92 -6.71 -19.15
N LEU A 49 3.73 -6.73 -18.53
CA LEU A 49 3.37 -7.72 -17.52
C LEU A 49 2.24 -8.63 -17.95
N SER A 50 1.47 -8.25 -18.96
CA SER A 50 0.27 -9.00 -19.36
C SER A 50 0.60 -10.42 -19.80
N SER A 51 1.75 -10.65 -20.43
CA SER A 51 2.15 -12.00 -20.87
C SER A 51 2.44 -12.93 -19.68
N SER A 52 2.78 -12.39 -18.52
CA SER A 52 3.01 -13.17 -17.31
C SER A 52 1.78 -13.18 -16.39
N GLN A 53 0.63 -12.70 -16.87
CA GLN A 53 -0.62 -12.64 -16.12
C GLN A 53 -0.51 -11.74 -14.89
N GLN A 54 0.29 -10.69 -14.99
CA GLN A 54 0.50 -9.73 -13.91
C GLN A 54 0.22 -8.31 -14.37
N LYS A 55 -0.02 -7.44 -13.41
CA LYS A 55 -0.19 -6.01 -13.61
C LYS A 55 0.46 -5.25 -12.47
N SER A 56 0.73 -3.97 -12.67
CA SER A 56 1.23 -3.08 -11.62
C SER A 56 0.14 -2.08 -11.27
N LEU A 57 -0.17 -1.96 -9.99
CA LEU A 57 -1.15 -1.00 -9.47
C LEU A 57 -0.43 -0.05 -8.52
N ALA A 58 -0.53 1.25 -8.79
CA ALA A 58 0.13 2.27 -7.97
C ALA A 58 -0.90 3.01 -7.13
N PHE A 59 -0.63 3.09 -5.82
CA PHE A 59 -1.51 3.72 -4.85
C PHE A 59 -0.81 4.84 -4.11
N GLU A 60 -1.53 5.93 -3.88
CA GLU A 60 -1.11 6.97 -2.98
C GLU A 60 -1.81 6.74 -1.65
N VAL A 61 -1.04 6.63 -0.58
CA VAL A 61 -1.58 6.42 0.77
C VAL A 61 -1.32 7.68 1.59
N ILE A 62 -2.38 8.23 2.15
CA ILE A 62 -2.30 9.41 3.02
C ILE A 62 -2.34 8.93 4.46
N LEU A 63 -1.26 9.22 5.19
CA LEU A 63 -1.07 8.78 6.57
C LEU A 63 -1.16 9.99 7.50
N GLN A 64 -1.86 9.83 8.62
CA GLN A 64 -1.97 10.87 9.64
C GLN A 64 -1.35 10.40 10.95
N PRO A 65 -0.18 10.96 11.33
CA PRO A 65 0.35 10.72 12.68
C PRO A 65 -0.59 11.31 13.73
N ILE A 66 -0.73 10.61 14.84
CA ILE A 66 -1.60 11.01 15.96
C ILE A 66 -0.69 11.29 17.16
N GLU A 67 -0.89 12.44 17.80
CA GLU A 67 -0.23 12.86 19.04
C GLU A 67 1.24 13.25 18.92
N LYS A 68 2.01 12.71 17.97
CA LYS A 68 3.43 13.07 17.86
C LYS A 68 3.90 13.01 16.41
N THR A 69 5.02 13.66 16.16
CA THR A 69 5.73 13.56 14.88
C THR A 69 6.49 12.24 14.84
N LEU A 70 6.43 11.54 13.73
CA LEU A 70 7.10 10.26 13.56
C LEU A 70 8.51 10.46 13.00
N LYS A 71 9.44 9.62 13.47
CA LYS A 71 10.79 9.57 12.94
C LYS A 71 10.79 8.80 11.62
N ASP A 72 11.81 9.02 10.79
CA ASP A 72 11.95 8.32 9.51
C ASP A 72 11.95 6.80 9.69
N SER A 73 12.61 6.30 10.74
CA SER A 73 12.62 4.86 11.03
C SER A 73 11.23 4.32 11.34
N GLU A 74 10.42 5.10 12.05
CA GLU A 74 9.04 4.71 12.36
C GLU A 74 8.18 4.69 11.11
N ILE A 75 8.35 5.67 10.22
CA ILE A 75 7.63 5.72 8.94
C ILE A 75 8.01 4.51 8.08
N THR A 76 9.29 4.17 8.04
CA THR A 76 9.76 2.98 7.30
C THR A 76 9.12 1.70 7.81
N GLU A 77 9.04 1.54 9.13
CA GLU A 77 8.38 0.38 9.74
C GLU A 77 6.91 0.31 9.36
N ILE A 78 6.23 1.45 9.38
CA ILE A 78 4.82 1.53 9.00
C ILE A 78 4.63 1.14 7.54
N CYS A 79 5.46 1.64 6.65
CA CYS A 79 5.42 1.26 5.24
C CYS A 79 5.64 -0.23 5.06
N ASN A 80 6.56 -0.83 5.81
CA ASN A 80 6.80 -2.26 5.75
C ASN A 80 5.60 -3.07 6.24
N LEU A 81 4.89 -2.59 7.26
CA LEU A 81 3.65 -3.24 7.71
C LEU A 81 2.61 -3.27 6.61
N ILE A 82 2.46 -2.17 5.88
CA ILE A 82 1.53 -2.08 4.76
C ILE A 82 1.93 -3.10 3.68
N ILE A 83 3.20 -3.10 3.30
CA ILE A 83 3.71 -3.98 2.25
C ILE A 83 3.50 -5.45 2.61
N GLU A 84 3.83 -5.83 3.85
CA GLU A 84 3.69 -7.21 4.32
C GLU A 84 2.23 -7.64 4.42
N ARG A 85 1.34 -6.75 4.82
CA ARG A 85 -0.08 -7.06 4.89
C ARG A 85 -0.67 -7.30 3.50
N VAL A 86 -0.33 -6.47 2.53
CA VAL A 86 -0.79 -6.63 1.16
C VAL A 86 -0.28 -7.95 0.59
N LYS A 87 0.97 -8.30 0.85
CA LYS A 87 1.55 -9.57 0.42
C LYS A 87 0.81 -10.75 1.04
N LYS A 88 0.52 -10.68 2.33
CA LYS A 88 -0.20 -11.74 3.04
C LYS A 88 -1.60 -11.94 2.49
N ASP A 89 -2.33 -10.85 2.26
CA ASP A 89 -3.73 -10.90 1.88
C ASP A 89 -3.95 -11.22 0.40
N THR A 90 -3.08 -10.72 -0.48
CA THR A 90 -3.30 -10.80 -1.94
C THR A 90 -2.16 -11.47 -2.71
N GLY A 91 -1.04 -11.75 -2.07
CA GLY A 91 0.14 -12.26 -2.77
C GLY A 91 0.89 -11.21 -3.57
N SER A 92 0.45 -9.96 -3.52
CA SER A 92 1.08 -8.87 -4.26
C SER A 92 2.37 -8.44 -3.58
N PHE A 93 3.31 -7.93 -4.38
CA PHE A 93 4.60 -7.49 -3.85
C PHE A 93 5.00 -6.15 -4.43
N LEU A 94 5.85 -5.45 -3.69
CA LEU A 94 6.27 -4.12 -4.09
C LEU A 94 7.10 -4.19 -5.38
N ARG A 95 6.81 -3.28 -6.31
CA ARG A 95 7.57 -3.15 -7.55
C ARG A 95 8.85 -2.37 -7.27
N ASP A 96 9.95 -2.90 -7.74
CA ASP A 96 11.23 -2.21 -7.65
C ASP A 96 11.41 -1.18 -8.74
#